data_9d0d2c950b90c1a4a321db137bf6fa0d
#
_entry.id   9d0d2c950b90c1a4a321db137bf6fa0d
#
_cell.length_a   1.000
_cell.length_b   1.000
_cell.length_c   1.000
_cell.angle_alpha   90.00
_cell.angle_beta   90.00
_cell.angle_gamma   90.00
#
_symmetry.space_group_name_H-M   'P 1'
#
loop_
_entity.id
_entity.type
_entity.pdbx_description
1 polymer ?
#
loop_
_entity_poly.entity_id
_entity_poly.type
_entity_poly.pdbx_seq_one_letter_code
_entity_poly.pdbx_strand_id
1 'polypeptide(L)'
;MLDTIWVFHGEGGRFSSGVFISIEKAEIWIDKHKLSGVLTAYPIDEGVYDWALFNDFFSVKKQAQMEPNFIQQFTSASQEHYHYENGTRDD
;
A
#
# COMPACT_ATOMS: atom_id res chain seq x y z
N MET A 1 -4.49 4.34 19.08
CA MET A 1 -3.14 3.95 18.67
C MET A 1 -3.05 3.85 17.15
N LEU A 2 -1.96 4.35 16.59
CA LEU A 2 -1.75 4.30 15.17
C LEU A 2 -1.33 2.90 14.75
N ASP A 3 -2.14 2.24 13.92
CA ASP A 3 -1.83 0.88 13.44
C ASP A 3 -1.76 0.78 11.93
N THR A 4 -2.01 1.89 11.24
CA THR A 4 -2.02 1.94 9.79
C THR A 4 -1.34 3.21 9.32
N ILE A 5 -0.60 3.10 8.23
CA ILE A 5 0.05 4.25 7.64
C ILE A 5 -0.26 4.25 6.13
N TRP A 6 -0.29 5.43 5.53
CA TRP A 6 -0.62 5.58 4.12
C TRP A 6 0.63 5.88 3.31
N VAL A 7 0.86 5.06 2.30
CA VAL A 7 2.08 5.14 1.49
C VAL A 7 1.69 5.43 0.05
N PHE A 8 2.28 6.49 -0.51
CA PHE A 8 2.03 6.85 -1.90
C PHE A 8 3.12 6.33 -2.81
N HIS A 9 2.69 5.65 -3.86
CA HIS A 9 3.60 5.14 -4.89
C HIS A 9 3.20 5.77 -6.21
N GLY A 10 4.06 6.62 -6.73
CA GLY A 10 3.78 7.34 -7.96
C GLY A 10 3.88 6.47 -9.19
N GLU A 11 3.08 6.80 -10.20
CA GLU A 11 3.10 6.11 -11.47
C GLU A 11 4.51 6.20 -12.07
N GLY A 12 5.05 5.05 -12.45
CA GLY A 12 6.39 4.98 -13.02
C GLY A 12 7.51 4.99 -12.00
N GLY A 13 7.20 5.16 -10.72
CA GLY A 13 8.20 5.20 -9.67
C GLY A 13 8.61 3.80 -9.21
N ARG A 14 9.88 3.62 -8.91
CA ARG A 14 10.36 2.35 -8.37
C ARG A 14 10.24 2.31 -6.85
N PHE A 15 10.17 3.47 -6.22
CA PHE A 15 10.09 3.58 -4.77
C PHE A 15 8.93 4.47 -4.38
N SER A 16 8.44 4.27 -3.16
CA SER A 16 7.38 5.11 -2.61
C SER A 16 7.93 6.50 -2.37
N SER A 17 7.09 7.52 -2.57
CA SER A 17 7.53 8.91 -2.50
C SER A 17 6.92 9.69 -1.34
N GLY A 18 5.98 9.11 -0.60
CA GLY A 18 5.40 9.81 0.52
C GLY A 18 4.75 8.85 1.51
N VAL A 19 4.84 9.18 2.80
CA VAL A 19 4.28 8.38 3.87
C VAL A 19 3.48 9.32 4.78
N PHE A 20 2.23 8.98 5.04
CA PHE A 20 1.30 9.87 5.76
C PHE A 20 0.53 9.11 6.82
N ILE A 21 0.19 9.79 7.90
CA ILE A 21 -0.60 9.17 8.97
C ILE A 21 -2.09 9.23 8.68
N SER A 22 -2.51 10.03 7.70
CA SER A 22 -3.92 10.13 7.35
C SER A 22 -4.10 10.32 5.86
N ILE A 23 -5.28 9.90 5.37
CA ILE A 23 -5.64 10.08 3.96
C ILE A 23 -5.70 11.57 3.64
N GLU A 24 -6.25 12.38 4.56
CA GLU A 24 -6.40 13.82 4.34
C GLU A 24 -5.08 14.50 4.06
N LYS A 25 -4.06 14.18 4.87
CA LYS A 25 -2.74 14.78 4.68
C LYS A 25 -2.11 14.34 3.36
N ALA A 26 -2.31 13.06 3.01
CA ALA A 26 -1.80 12.54 1.75
C ALA A 26 -2.48 13.25 0.57
N GLU A 27 -3.79 13.41 0.64
CA GLU A 27 -4.54 14.01 -0.47
C GLU A 27 -4.20 15.48 -0.68
N ILE A 28 -3.91 16.20 0.39
CA ILE A 28 -3.48 17.59 0.28
C ILE A 28 -2.18 17.66 -0.52
N TRP A 29 -1.24 16.78 -0.21
CA TRP A 29 0.05 16.73 -0.89
C TRP A 29 -0.09 16.28 -2.36
N ILE A 30 -0.91 15.25 -2.58
CA ILE A 30 -1.14 14.73 -3.93
C ILE A 30 -1.78 15.79 -4.82
N ASP A 31 -2.75 16.53 -4.28
CA ASP A 31 -3.41 17.59 -5.02
C ASP A 31 -2.47 18.77 -5.27
N LYS A 32 -1.69 19.12 -4.25
CA LYS A 32 -0.74 20.25 -4.36
C LYS A 32 0.20 20.08 -5.54
N HIS A 33 0.69 18.85 -5.73
CA HIS A 33 1.66 18.56 -6.78
C HIS A 33 1.08 17.89 -8.01
N LYS A 34 -0.24 17.70 -8.05
CA LYS A 34 -0.96 17.07 -9.17
C LYS A 34 -0.41 15.72 -9.53
N LEU A 35 -0.25 14.88 -8.51
CA LEU A 35 0.39 13.57 -8.66
C LEU A 35 -0.56 12.50 -9.17
N SER A 36 0.02 11.49 -9.82
CA SER A 36 -0.70 10.30 -10.28
C SER A 36 -0.05 9.08 -9.66
N GLY A 37 -0.87 8.15 -9.17
CA GLY A 37 -0.35 6.95 -8.53
C GLY A 37 -1.37 6.32 -7.62
N VAL A 38 -0.88 5.55 -6.65
CA VAL A 38 -1.72 4.79 -5.73
C VAL A 38 -1.32 5.08 -4.29
N LEU A 39 -2.33 5.36 -3.47
CA LEU A 39 -2.15 5.54 -2.03
C LEU A 39 -2.65 4.27 -1.36
N THR A 40 -1.80 3.60 -0.59
CA THR A 40 -2.10 2.30 -0.02
C THR A 40 -1.92 2.29 1.49
N ALA A 41 -2.85 1.66 2.19
CA ALA A 41 -2.76 1.49 3.64
C ALA A 41 -1.85 0.30 3.94
N TYR A 42 -0.90 0.50 4.85
CA TYR A 42 0.00 -0.56 5.28
C TYR A 42 -0.12 -0.76 6.79
N PRO A 43 -0.05 -2.01 7.24
CA PRO A 43 0.02 -2.27 8.68
C PRO A 43 1.37 -1.84 9.21
N ILE A 44 1.40 -1.34 10.43
CA ILE A 44 2.64 -0.92 11.07
C ILE A 44 3.22 -2.08 11.86
N ASP A 45 4.53 -2.25 11.76
CA ASP A 45 5.27 -3.30 12.50
C ASP A 45 4.85 -4.72 12.14
N GLU A 46 4.24 -4.88 10.98
CA GLU A 46 3.81 -6.20 10.52
C GLU A 46 4.01 -6.26 9.00
N GLY A 47 4.59 -7.35 8.53
CA GLY A 47 4.74 -7.53 7.09
C GLY A 47 3.39 -7.78 6.44
N VAL A 48 3.24 -7.35 5.20
CA VAL A 48 1.96 -7.50 4.49
C VAL A 48 1.59 -8.97 4.31
N TYR A 49 2.57 -9.83 4.07
CA TYR A 49 2.37 -11.26 3.93
C TYR A 49 1.72 -11.85 5.20
N ASP A 50 2.30 -11.52 6.37
CA ASP A 50 1.79 -12.02 7.66
C ASP A 50 0.43 -11.42 7.98
N TRP A 51 0.25 -10.15 7.67
CA TRP A 51 -1.03 -9.45 7.86
C TRP A 51 -2.13 -10.12 7.05
N ALA A 52 -1.82 -10.46 5.79
CA ALA A 52 -2.80 -11.09 4.90
C ALA A 52 -3.17 -12.50 5.36
N LEU A 53 -2.18 -13.25 5.84
CA LEU A 53 -2.43 -14.60 6.37
C LEU A 53 -3.31 -14.51 7.61
N PHE A 54 -3.01 -13.61 8.53
CA PHE A 54 -3.73 -13.45 9.77
C PHE A 54 -5.20 -13.06 9.53
N ASN A 55 -5.45 -12.26 8.51
CA ASN A 55 -6.79 -11.78 8.20
C ASN A 55 -7.52 -12.62 7.15
N ASP A 56 -6.96 -13.77 6.80
CA ASP A 56 -7.54 -14.68 5.81
C ASP A 56 -7.71 -14.08 4.42
N PHE A 57 -6.88 -13.11 4.07
CA PHE A 57 -6.85 -12.55 2.73
C PHE A 57 -5.93 -13.33 1.80
N PHE A 58 -5.15 -14.24 2.36
CA PHE A 58 -4.24 -15.07 1.61
C PHE A 58 -4.03 -16.39 2.35
N SER A 59 -3.89 -17.48 1.62
CA SER A 59 -3.54 -18.76 2.21
C SER A 59 -2.49 -19.43 1.33
N VAL A 60 -1.52 -20.07 1.98
CA VAL A 60 -0.43 -20.76 1.28
C VAL A 60 -0.96 -22.00 0.59
N LYS A 61 -0.67 -22.14 -0.70
CA LYS A 61 -1.09 -23.30 -1.49
C LYS A 61 0.07 -24.07 -2.08
N LYS A 62 1.25 -23.46 -2.11
CA LYS A 62 2.46 -24.08 -2.67
C LYS A 62 3.65 -23.74 -1.82
N GLN A 63 4.65 -24.65 -1.83
CA GLN A 63 5.89 -24.47 -1.08
C GLN A 63 6.57 -23.16 -1.45
N ALA A 64 6.57 -22.80 -2.75
CA ALA A 64 7.21 -21.57 -3.21
C ALA A 64 6.66 -20.31 -2.54
N GLN A 65 5.42 -20.36 -2.07
CA GLN A 65 4.76 -19.22 -1.41
C GLN A 65 5.22 -19.04 0.03
N MET A 66 6.10 -19.91 0.50
CA MET A 66 6.71 -19.80 1.82
C MET A 66 8.17 -19.38 1.72
N GLU A 67 8.66 -19.14 0.50
CA GLU A 67 10.06 -18.81 0.27
C GLU A 67 10.31 -17.31 0.37
N PRO A 68 11.51 -16.91 0.78
CA PRO A 68 11.83 -15.48 0.93
C PRO A 68 11.52 -14.64 -0.29
N ASN A 69 11.80 -15.18 -1.48
CA ASN A 69 11.59 -14.44 -2.72
C ASN A 69 10.12 -14.08 -2.94
N PHE A 70 9.21 -14.95 -2.54
CA PHE A 70 7.78 -14.68 -2.66
C PHE A 70 7.34 -13.68 -1.60
N ILE A 71 7.75 -13.91 -0.36
CA ILE A 71 7.34 -13.08 0.77
C ILE A 71 7.81 -11.64 0.63
N GLN A 72 9.04 -11.45 0.17
CA GLN A 72 9.63 -10.11 0.09
C GLN A 72 8.99 -9.23 -0.98
N GLN A 73 8.24 -9.83 -1.90
CA GLN A 73 7.57 -9.10 -2.97
C GLN A 73 6.05 -9.11 -2.80
N PHE A 74 5.56 -9.64 -1.70
CA PHE A 74 4.13 -9.85 -1.53
C PHE A 74 3.36 -8.55 -1.42
N THR A 75 2.25 -8.47 -2.16
CA THR A 75 1.28 -7.38 -2.04
C THR A 75 -0.11 -8.00 -2.00
N SER A 76 -1.09 -7.24 -1.53
CA SER A 76 -2.45 -7.74 -1.42
C SER A 76 -3.44 -6.66 -1.85
N ALA A 77 -4.34 -7.01 -2.75
CA ALA A 77 -5.40 -6.10 -3.17
C ALA A 77 -6.40 -5.86 -2.04
N SER A 78 -6.30 -6.64 -0.96
CA SER A 78 -7.15 -6.43 0.22
C SER A 78 -6.69 -5.26 1.07
N GLN A 79 -5.49 -4.73 0.83
CA GLN A 79 -5.07 -3.49 1.47
C GLN A 79 -5.94 -2.37 0.91
N GLU A 80 -6.47 -1.54 1.79
CA GLU A 80 -7.28 -0.40 1.35
C GLU A 80 -6.39 0.49 0.48
N HIS A 81 -6.88 0.90 -0.68
CA HIS A 81 -6.06 1.71 -1.59
C HIS A 81 -6.94 2.57 -2.48
N TYR A 82 -6.37 3.68 -2.94
CA TYR A 82 -7.07 4.64 -3.79
C TYR A 82 -6.14 5.07 -4.92
N HIS A 83 -6.74 5.23 -6.10
CA HIS A 83 -6.00 5.64 -7.29
C HIS A 83 -6.18 7.12 -7.52
N TYR A 84 -5.13 7.79 -7.98
CA TYR A 84 -5.14 9.22 -8.23
C TYR A 84 -4.62 9.52 -9.62
N GLU A 85 -5.18 10.55 -10.25
CA GLU A 85 -4.71 11.01 -11.54
C GLU A 85 -4.71 12.53 -11.52
N ASN A 86 -3.55 13.11 -11.79
CA ASN A 86 -3.35 14.55 -11.81
C ASN A 86 -3.87 15.25 -10.56
N GLY A 87 -3.63 14.63 -9.41
CA GLY A 87 -3.97 15.20 -8.11
C GLY A 87 -5.36 14.88 -7.60
N THR A 88 -6.17 14.18 -8.39
CA THR A 88 -7.57 13.91 -8.04
C THR A 88 -7.81 12.41 -7.91
N ARG A 89 -8.59 12.05 -6.89
CA ARG A 89 -8.94 10.63 -6.70
C ARG A 89 -9.79 10.16 -7.88
N ASP A 90 -9.40 9.03 -8.42
CA ASP A 90 -10.07 8.39 -9.53
C ASP A 90 -11.01 7.33 -8.96
N ASP A 91 -12.28 7.67 -8.82
CA ASP A 91 -13.27 6.74 -8.26
C ASP A 91 -13.97 5.93 -9.34
#